data_3ab775c9fad1218f839c3af301a39592
#
_entry.id   3ab775c9fad1218f839c3af301a39592
#
_cell.length_a   1.000
_cell.length_b   1.000
_cell.length_c   1.000
_cell.angle_alpha   90.00
_cell.angle_beta   90.00
_cell.angle_gamma   90.00
#
_symmetry.space_group_name_H-M   'P 1'
#
loop_
_entity.id
_entity.type
_entity.pdbx_description
1 polymer ?
#
loop_
_entity_poly.entity_id
_entity_poly.type
_entity_poly.pdbx_seq_one_letter_code
_entity_poly.pdbx_strand_id
1 'polypeptide(L)'
;MAPMDQLLIVTTGGTIDKVYFDDKSDYQVGEPQIGRILEELGVAFRFHVIPILRKDSLHIDAADRELVRATIAAQATRHVLVTHGTDSMVETAKVLASIPDKVIVITGALNPAGFRGSDAEFNIGTAVGAVQSLPPGVHIAMNGRVWDPARVRKNVAANRFEAI
;
A
#
# COMPACT_ATOMS: atom_id res chain seq x y z
N MET A 1 -4.83 24.60 -5.54
CA MET A 1 -4.82 23.15 -5.87
C MET A 1 -6.22 22.60 -5.71
N ALA A 2 -6.73 21.96 -6.73
CA ALA A 2 -8.05 21.30 -6.64
C ALA A 2 -7.94 20.09 -5.69
N PRO A 3 -8.96 19.82 -4.87
CA PRO A 3 -8.98 18.62 -4.04
C PRO A 3 -9.01 17.36 -4.90
N MET A 4 -8.49 16.27 -4.37
CA MET A 4 -8.56 14.96 -5.02
C MET A 4 -9.99 14.43 -4.98
N ASP A 5 -10.59 14.19 -6.14
CA ASP A 5 -11.95 13.64 -6.24
C ASP A 5 -12.01 12.12 -6.19
N GLN A 6 -10.96 11.49 -6.70
CA GLN A 6 -10.94 10.04 -6.87
C GLN A 6 -9.56 9.46 -6.58
N LEU A 7 -9.56 8.36 -5.82
CA LEU A 7 -8.39 7.56 -5.50
C LEU A 7 -8.54 6.15 -6.07
N LEU A 8 -7.56 5.72 -6.84
CA LEU A 8 -7.42 4.31 -7.19
C LEU A 8 -6.65 3.60 -6.08
N ILE A 9 -7.17 2.50 -5.62
CA ILE A 9 -6.50 1.64 -4.62
C ILE A 9 -6.25 0.28 -5.26
N VAL A 10 -4.99 -0.13 -5.29
CA VAL A 10 -4.56 -1.44 -5.77
C VAL A 10 -4.06 -2.24 -4.59
N THR A 11 -4.61 -3.42 -4.36
CA THR A 11 -4.23 -4.26 -3.23
C THR A 11 -3.47 -5.51 -3.69
N THR A 12 -2.42 -5.84 -2.98
CA THR A 12 -1.55 -6.98 -3.27
C THR A 12 -1.50 -8.00 -2.13
N GLY A 13 -2.15 -7.73 -1.01
CA GLY A 13 -2.11 -8.54 0.19
C GLY A 13 -1.15 -7.97 1.24
N GLY A 14 -0.36 -8.83 1.83
CA GLY A 14 0.56 -8.47 2.91
C GLY A 14 -0.06 -8.54 4.30
N THR A 15 0.70 -8.18 5.30
CA THR A 15 0.30 -8.29 6.71
C THR A 15 -0.95 -7.47 7.05
N ILE A 16 -1.15 -6.34 6.40
CA ILE A 16 -2.34 -5.49 6.61
C ILE A 16 -3.65 -6.26 6.43
N ASP A 17 -3.66 -7.23 5.52
CA ASP A 17 -4.85 -8.01 5.16
C ASP A 17 -4.88 -9.40 5.83
N LYS A 18 -3.93 -9.71 6.71
CA LYS A 18 -3.91 -11.00 7.40
C LYS A 18 -5.07 -11.11 8.38
N VAL A 19 -5.71 -12.27 8.36
CA VAL A 19 -6.78 -12.64 9.28
C VAL A 19 -6.47 -14.02 9.86
N TYR A 20 -7.00 -14.30 11.05
CA TYR A 20 -6.83 -15.59 11.69
C TYR A 20 -7.88 -16.59 11.16
N PHE A 21 -7.41 -17.79 10.79
CA PHE A 21 -8.27 -18.91 10.39
C PHE A 21 -8.24 -20.00 11.46
N ASP A 22 -9.37 -20.22 12.11
CA ASP A 22 -9.50 -21.22 13.18
C ASP A 22 -9.18 -22.63 12.71
N ASP A 23 -9.66 -23.02 11.54
CA ASP A 23 -9.46 -24.37 10.98
C ASP A 23 -7.98 -24.73 10.78
N LYS A 24 -7.12 -23.72 10.56
CA LYS A 24 -5.69 -23.89 10.35
C LYS A 24 -4.84 -23.42 11.52
N SER A 25 -5.45 -22.84 12.54
CA SER A 25 -4.77 -22.19 13.68
C SER A 25 -3.65 -21.27 13.23
N ASP A 26 -3.87 -20.50 12.15
CA ASP A 26 -2.86 -19.67 11.51
C ASP A 26 -3.44 -18.37 10.94
N TYR A 27 -2.56 -17.39 10.70
CA TYR A 27 -2.87 -16.16 9.98
C TYR A 27 -2.64 -16.32 8.50
N GLN A 28 -3.61 -15.91 7.71
CA GLN A 28 -3.52 -15.92 6.24
C GLN A 28 -3.90 -14.57 5.67
N VAL A 29 -3.38 -14.22 4.51
CA VAL A 29 -3.79 -13.03 3.78
C VAL A 29 -5.24 -13.22 3.33
N GLY A 30 -6.12 -12.40 3.87
CA GLY A 30 -7.57 -12.41 3.59
C GLY A 30 -7.99 -11.34 2.59
N GLU A 31 -9.26 -10.96 2.65
CA GLU A 31 -9.81 -9.88 1.85
C GLU A 31 -9.14 -8.55 2.16
N PRO A 32 -9.01 -7.65 1.15
CA PRO A 32 -8.49 -6.31 1.39
C PRO A 32 -9.27 -5.56 2.46
N GLN A 33 -8.57 -4.98 3.43
CA GLN A 33 -9.19 -4.29 4.56
C GLN A 33 -9.36 -2.78 4.33
N ILE A 34 -8.57 -2.20 3.42
CA ILE A 34 -8.52 -0.74 3.24
C ILE A 34 -9.86 -0.13 2.82
N GLY A 35 -10.63 -0.79 1.95
CA GLY A 35 -11.94 -0.28 1.52
C GLY A 35 -12.91 -0.10 2.69
N ARG A 36 -13.02 -1.11 3.54
CA ARG A 36 -13.84 -1.06 4.75
C ARG A 36 -13.38 0.05 5.70
N ILE A 37 -12.08 0.16 5.91
CA ILE A 37 -11.51 1.18 6.80
C ILE A 37 -11.87 2.59 6.30
N LEU A 38 -11.70 2.87 5.02
CA LEU A 38 -12.02 4.18 4.45
C LEU A 38 -13.53 4.49 4.48
N GLU A 39 -14.39 3.50 4.27
CA GLU A 39 -15.84 3.66 4.42
C GLU A 39 -16.23 3.98 5.86
N GLU A 40 -15.72 3.24 6.82
CA GLU A 40 -15.99 3.45 8.25
C GLU A 40 -15.49 4.82 8.75
N LEU A 41 -14.37 5.29 8.20
CA LEU A 41 -13.82 6.62 8.53
C LEU A 41 -14.51 7.77 7.81
N GLY A 42 -15.39 7.49 6.87
CA GLY A 42 -16.18 8.50 6.17
C GLY A 42 -15.35 9.47 5.34
N VAL A 43 -14.38 8.97 4.58
CA VAL A 43 -13.52 9.83 3.74
C VAL A 43 -14.32 10.64 2.73
N ALA A 44 -13.87 11.86 2.42
CA ALA A 44 -14.58 12.82 1.59
C ALA A 44 -14.24 12.76 0.09
N PHE A 45 -13.62 11.69 -0.35
CA PHE A 45 -13.31 11.43 -1.76
C PHE A 45 -13.88 10.07 -2.18
N ARG A 46 -14.08 9.89 -3.47
CA ARG A 46 -14.46 8.59 -4.04
C ARG A 46 -13.22 7.71 -4.18
N PHE A 47 -13.38 6.43 -3.99
CA PHE A 47 -12.28 5.49 -4.23
C PHE A 47 -12.79 4.22 -4.90
N HIS A 48 -11.89 3.57 -5.61
CA HIS A 48 -12.14 2.29 -6.27
C HIS A 48 -11.00 1.33 -5.93
N VAL A 49 -11.35 0.15 -5.44
CA VAL A 49 -10.38 -0.89 -5.06
C VAL A 49 -10.27 -1.94 -6.15
N ILE A 50 -9.06 -2.18 -6.64
CA ILE A 50 -8.75 -3.28 -7.55
C ILE A 50 -7.87 -4.28 -6.80
N PRO A 51 -8.41 -5.42 -6.35
CA PRO A 51 -7.63 -6.46 -5.72
C PRO A 51 -6.93 -7.30 -6.80
N ILE A 52 -5.60 -7.15 -6.89
CA ILE A 52 -4.81 -7.85 -7.91
C ILE A 52 -4.20 -9.14 -7.36
N LEU A 53 -3.61 -9.06 -6.17
CA LEU A 53 -2.89 -10.15 -5.54
C LEU A 53 -3.34 -10.31 -4.09
N ARG A 54 -3.16 -11.52 -3.58
CA ARG A 54 -3.41 -11.83 -2.17
C ARG A 54 -2.25 -12.68 -1.66
N LYS A 55 -1.07 -12.05 -1.60
CA LYS A 55 0.20 -12.71 -1.27
C LYS A 55 0.91 -12.02 -0.11
N ASP A 56 1.68 -12.81 0.64
CA ASP A 56 2.77 -12.28 1.44
C ASP A 56 3.83 -11.69 0.49
N SER A 57 4.43 -10.55 0.85
CA SER A 57 5.35 -9.87 -0.05
C SER A 57 6.64 -10.65 -0.33
N LEU A 58 7.00 -11.61 0.53
CA LEU A 58 8.10 -12.53 0.26
C LEU A 58 7.83 -13.46 -0.93
N HIS A 59 6.58 -13.64 -1.31
CA HIS A 59 6.15 -14.47 -2.42
C HIS A 59 5.80 -13.68 -3.69
N ILE A 60 5.92 -12.35 -3.65
CA ILE A 60 5.72 -11.49 -4.82
C ILE A 60 6.97 -11.56 -5.70
N ASP A 61 6.78 -11.98 -6.95
CA ASP A 61 7.85 -12.11 -7.94
C ASP A 61 7.82 -10.98 -8.99
N ALA A 62 8.72 -11.07 -9.97
CA ALA A 62 8.83 -10.06 -11.03
C ALA A 62 7.56 -10.00 -11.90
N ALA A 63 6.90 -11.14 -12.17
CA ALA A 63 5.66 -11.18 -12.93
C ALA A 63 4.51 -10.53 -12.18
N ASP A 64 4.43 -10.73 -10.88
CA ASP A 64 3.46 -10.06 -10.01
C ASP A 64 3.64 -8.54 -10.03
N ARG A 65 4.88 -8.06 -9.92
CA ARG A 65 5.19 -6.61 -9.96
C ARG A 65 4.85 -5.99 -11.31
N GLU A 66 5.09 -6.70 -12.39
CA GLU A 66 4.71 -6.24 -13.73
C GLU A 66 3.18 -6.19 -13.88
N LEU A 67 2.44 -7.14 -13.31
CA LEU A 67 0.98 -7.11 -13.29
C LEU A 67 0.46 -5.87 -12.56
N VAL A 68 1.05 -5.54 -11.39
CA VAL A 68 0.71 -4.32 -10.65
C VAL A 68 1.00 -3.08 -11.49
N ARG A 69 2.18 -3.00 -12.10
CA ARG A 69 2.58 -1.88 -12.95
C ARG A 69 1.63 -1.71 -14.13
N ALA A 70 1.36 -2.77 -14.87
CA ALA A 70 0.49 -2.72 -16.04
C ALA A 70 -0.95 -2.34 -15.68
N THR A 71 -1.46 -2.84 -14.57
CA THR A 71 -2.79 -2.51 -14.08
C THR A 71 -2.90 -1.02 -13.75
N ILE A 72 -1.94 -0.45 -13.03
CA ILE A 72 -1.92 0.96 -12.69
C ILE A 72 -1.76 1.82 -13.95
N ALA A 73 -0.85 1.46 -14.84
CA ALA A 73 -0.59 2.21 -16.08
C ALA A 73 -1.83 2.28 -16.99
N ALA A 74 -2.67 1.25 -16.98
CA ALA A 74 -3.89 1.19 -17.79
C ALA A 74 -5.03 2.06 -17.25
N GLN A 75 -4.95 2.52 -16.01
CA GLN A 75 -6.01 3.34 -15.39
C GLN A 75 -5.82 4.82 -15.68
N ALA A 76 -6.93 5.53 -15.89
CA ALA A 76 -6.89 6.98 -16.10
C ALA A 76 -6.64 7.76 -14.81
N THR A 77 -6.98 7.21 -13.65
CA THR A 77 -6.87 7.86 -12.34
C THR A 77 -5.41 8.20 -12.03
N ARG A 78 -5.17 9.46 -11.68
CA ARG A 78 -3.82 9.98 -11.41
C ARG A 78 -3.30 9.64 -10.02
N HIS A 79 -4.18 9.63 -9.02
CA HIS A 79 -3.84 9.39 -7.62
C HIS A 79 -4.03 7.92 -7.29
N VAL A 80 -2.96 7.25 -6.91
CA VAL A 80 -2.94 5.80 -6.71
C VAL A 80 -2.33 5.47 -5.35
N LEU A 81 -3.04 4.65 -4.58
CA LEU A 81 -2.55 4.07 -3.34
C LEU A 81 -2.43 2.55 -3.53
N VAL A 82 -1.30 2.00 -3.15
CA VAL A 82 -1.06 0.55 -3.22
C VAL A 82 -0.88 0.02 -1.81
N THR A 83 -1.64 -1.00 -1.43
CA THR A 83 -1.35 -1.75 -0.20
C THR A 83 -0.50 -2.97 -0.53
N HIS A 84 0.52 -3.21 0.27
CA HIS A 84 1.58 -4.17 -0.01
C HIS A 84 2.21 -4.68 1.28
N GLY A 85 2.71 -5.89 1.25
CA GLY A 85 3.53 -6.40 2.34
C GLY A 85 4.84 -5.63 2.48
N THR A 86 5.31 -5.50 3.72
CA THR A 86 6.42 -4.59 4.02
C THR A 86 7.80 -5.11 3.62
N ASP A 87 7.96 -6.42 3.45
CA ASP A 87 9.27 -7.03 3.19
C ASP A 87 9.81 -6.77 1.79
N SER A 88 8.96 -6.55 0.79
CA SER A 88 9.40 -6.27 -0.58
C SER A 88 8.69 -5.09 -1.25
N MET A 89 8.08 -4.18 -0.48
CA MET A 89 7.41 -3.01 -1.08
C MET A 89 8.39 -2.05 -1.75
N VAL A 90 9.64 -2.00 -1.30
CA VAL A 90 10.68 -1.15 -1.92
C VAL A 90 10.97 -1.62 -3.35
N GLU A 91 11.07 -2.92 -3.57
CA GLU A 91 11.29 -3.51 -4.89
C GLU A 91 10.11 -3.22 -5.83
N THR A 92 8.90 -3.34 -5.35
CA THR A 92 7.71 -2.99 -6.13
C THR A 92 7.68 -1.50 -6.46
N ALA A 93 8.02 -0.63 -5.51
CA ALA A 93 8.11 0.81 -5.73
C ALA A 93 9.07 1.16 -6.88
N LYS A 94 10.20 0.49 -6.96
CA LYS A 94 11.17 0.70 -8.03
C LYS A 94 10.63 0.32 -9.41
N VAL A 95 9.85 -0.75 -9.49
CA VAL A 95 9.17 -1.15 -10.74
C VAL A 95 8.13 -0.12 -11.16
N LEU A 96 7.36 0.43 -10.22
CA LEU A 96 6.34 1.43 -10.48
C LEU A 96 6.90 2.80 -10.88
N ALA A 97 8.17 3.06 -10.62
CA ALA A 97 8.82 4.33 -10.94
C ALA A 97 8.84 4.65 -12.45
N SER A 98 8.64 3.66 -13.30
CA SER A 98 8.54 3.85 -14.76
C SER A 98 7.21 4.44 -15.22
N ILE A 99 6.19 4.50 -14.37
CA ILE A 99 4.87 5.04 -14.71
C ILE A 99 4.91 6.57 -14.66
N PRO A 100 4.68 7.26 -15.79
CA PRO A 100 4.69 8.72 -15.80
C PRO A 100 3.37 9.31 -15.27
N ASP A 101 3.43 10.55 -14.83
CA ASP A 101 2.27 11.42 -14.58
C ASP A 101 1.28 10.95 -13.51
N LYS A 102 1.66 10.01 -12.66
CA LYS A 102 0.84 9.57 -11.54
C LYS A 102 1.54 9.82 -10.20
N VAL A 103 0.74 10.11 -9.17
CA VAL A 103 1.20 10.11 -7.80
C VAL A 103 0.84 8.75 -7.22
N ILE A 104 1.86 7.96 -6.91
CA ILE A 104 1.68 6.59 -6.40
C ILE A 104 2.29 6.52 -5.00
N VAL A 105 1.49 6.15 -4.01
CA VAL A 105 1.94 5.95 -2.64
C VAL A 105 1.71 4.50 -2.25
N ILE A 106 2.77 3.82 -1.84
CA ILE A 106 2.71 2.45 -1.35
C ILE A 106 2.72 2.48 0.17
N THR A 107 1.84 1.72 0.76
CA THR A 107 1.76 1.55 2.22
C THR A 107 1.39 0.11 2.57
N GLY A 108 1.39 -0.18 3.83
CA GLY A 108 1.04 -1.47 4.39
C GLY A 108 0.98 -1.37 5.90
N ALA A 109 1.11 -2.49 6.57
CA ALA A 109 1.13 -2.52 8.01
C ALA A 109 2.12 -3.56 8.52
N LEU A 110 2.73 -3.26 9.67
CA LEU A 110 3.58 -4.20 10.40
C LEU A 110 2.74 -5.19 11.21
N ASN A 111 1.50 -4.79 11.54
CA ASN A 111 0.52 -5.64 12.22
C ASN A 111 -0.78 -5.70 11.42
N PRO A 112 -1.50 -6.85 11.43
CA PRO A 112 -2.79 -6.96 10.75
C PRO A 112 -3.76 -5.85 11.13
N ALA A 113 -4.51 -5.34 10.15
CA ALA A 113 -5.46 -4.24 10.37
C ALA A 113 -6.52 -4.55 11.44
N GLY A 114 -6.89 -5.83 11.60
CA GLY A 114 -7.84 -6.25 12.62
C GLY A 114 -7.29 -6.29 14.05
N PHE A 115 -5.99 -6.13 14.24
CA PHE A 115 -5.38 -6.12 15.57
C PHE A 115 -5.65 -4.80 16.27
N ARG A 116 -5.98 -4.87 17.55
CA ARG A 116 -6.01 -3.67 18.39
C ARG A 116 -4.60 -3.06 18.47
N GLY A 117 -4.52 -1.76 18.19
CA GLY A 117 -3.23 -1.07 18.16
C GLY A 117 -2.42 -1.30 16.89
N SER A 118 -3.03 -1.84 15.80
CA SER A 118 -2.38 -1.93 14.50
C SER A 118 -1.95 -0.56 14.01
N ASP A 119 -0.84 -0.53 13.27
CA ASP A 119 -0.36 0.65 12.56
C ASP A 119 -1.11 0.93 11.23
N ALA A 120 -2.06 0.06 10.85
CA ALA A 120 -2.73 0.13 9.55
C ALA A 120 -3.44 1.47 9.29
N GLU A 121 -4.32 1.92 10.20
CA GLU A 121 -5.06 3.18 10.00
C GLU A 121 -4.14 4.39 9.96
N PHE A 122 -3.11 4.41 10.79
CA PHE A 122 -2.10 5.47 10.79
C PHE A 122 -1.34 5.53 9.47
N ASN A 123 -0.92 4.38 8.96
CA ASN A 123 -0.21 4.30 7.68
C ASN A 123 -1.10 4.65 6.50
N ILE A 124 -2.35 4.18 6.50
CA ILE A 124 -3.34 4.54 5.47
C ILE A 124 -3.59 6.06 5.47
N GLY A 125 -3.80 6.66 6.64
CA GLY A 125 -3.99 8.11 6.76
C GLY A 125 -2.78 8.90 6.27
N THR A 126 -1.56 8.46 6.61
CA THR A 126 -0.32 9.05 6.09
C THR A 126 -0.27 8.96 4.56
N ALA A 127 -0.60 7.80 4.00
CA ALA A 127 -0.60 7.58 2.55
C ALA A 127 -1.66 8.43 1.83
N VAL A 128 -2.86 8.53 2.39
CA VAL A 128 -3.95 9.37 1.85
C VAL A 128 -3.56 10.85 1.83
N GLY A 129 -2.94 11.34 2.89
CA GLY A 129 -2.41 12.70 2.93
C GLY A 129 -1.29 12.92 1.91
N ALA A 130 -0.38 11.98 1.80
CA ALA A 130 0.76 12.05 0.87
C ALA A 130 0.31 12.06 -0.59
N VAL A 131 -0.60 11.16 -0.99
CA VAL A 131 -1.05 11.04 -2.39
C VAL A 131 -1.74 12.31 -2.89
N GLN A 132 -2.38 13.06 -2.00
CA GLN A 132 -3.03 14.33 -2.32
C GLN A 132 -2.06 15.51 -2.44
N SER A 133 -0.89 15.41 -1.84
CA SER A 133 0.00 16.55 -1.60
C SER A 133 1.31 16.49 -2.37
N LEU A 134 1.71 15.34 -2.86
CA LEU A 134 3.00 15.13 -3.51
C LEU A 134 2.92 15.29 -5.03
N PRO A 135 4.03 15.64 -5.67
CA PRO A 135 4.13 15.63 -7.13
C PRO A 135 4.12 14.20 -7.69
N PRO A 136 3.94 14.03 -9.01
CA PRO A 136 4.07 12.72 -9.65
C PRO A 136 5.37 12.00 -9.26
N GLY A 137 5.25 10.70 -9.06
CA GLY A 137 6.33 9.84 -8.61
C GLY A 137 5.82 8.76 -7.68
N VAL A 138 6.72 7.91 -7.22
CA VAL A 138 6.43 6.80 -6.31
C VAL A 138 7.03 7.09 -4.94
N HIS A 139 6.21 6.93 -3.92
CA HIS A 139 6.56 7.19 -2.53
C HIS A 139 6.10 6.02 -1.65
N ILE A 140 6.75 5.85 -0.51
CA ILE A 140 6.37 4.86 0.51
C ILE A 140 5.95 5.61 1.77
N ALA A 141 4.77 5.28 2.31
CA ALA A 141 4.27 5.83 3.57
C ALA A 141 4.33 4.74 4.65
N MET A 142 5.32 4.79 5.50
CA MET A 142 5.53 3.85 6.61
C MET A 142 6.19 4.55 7.80
N ASN A 143 5.86 4.09 8.99
CA ASN A 143 6.43 4.62 10.25
C ASN A 143 6.27 6.14 10.42
N GLY A 144 5.15 6.70 9.97
CA GLY A 144 4.86 8.12 10.10
C GLY A 144 5.68 9.04 9.19
N ARG A 145 6.32 8.48 8.18
CA ARG A 145 7.12 9.22 7.20
C ARG A 145 6.75 8.85 5.77
N VAL A 146 7.00 9.78 4.87
CA VAL A 146 6.95 9.56 3.43
C VAL A 146 8.39 9.42 2.93
N TRP A 147 8.67 8.30 2.30
CA TRP A 147 10.02 7.91 1.88
C TRP A 147 10.15 7.93 0.37
N ASP A 148 11.33 8.35 -0.08
CA ASP A 148 11.81 8.06 -1.44
C ASP A 148 12.24 6.59 -1.49
N PRO A 149 11.68 5.77 -2.39
CA PRO A 149 12.05 4.36 -2.50
C PRO A 149 13.55 4.11 -2.74
N ALA A 150 14.24 5.07 -3.34
CA ALA A 150 15.69 4.97 -3.58
C ALA A 150 16.54 5.20 -2.31
N ARG A 151 15.93 5.70 -1.24
CA ARG A 151 16.63 6.12 -0.03
C ARG A 151 16.10 5.51 1.25
N VAL A 152 15.41 4.39 1.13
CA VAL A 152 14.79 3.72 2.27
C VAL A 152 15.04 2.22 2.22
N ARG A 153 15.12 1.62 3.38
CA ARG A 153 15.11 0.15 3.54
C ARG A 153 14.22 -0.23 4.72
N LYS A 154 13.73 -1.45 4.70
CA LYS A 154 13.16 -2.07 5.90
C LYS A 154 14.30 -2.67 6.73
N ASN A 155 14.45 -2.20 7.96
CA ASN A 155 15.27 -2.86 8.96
C ASN A 155 14.44 -3.98 9.61
N VAL A 156 14.67 -5.21 9.18
CA VAL A 156 13.89 -6.36 9.63
C VAL A 156 14.06 -6.60 11.14
N ALA A 157 15.30 -6.45 11.65
CA ALA A 157 15.58 -6.66 13.07
C ALA A 157 14.87 -5.63 13.97
N ALA A 158 14.80 -4.37 13.52
CA ALA A 158 14.09 -3.31 14.24
C ALA A 158 12.60 -3.23 13.88
N ASN A 159 12.15 -4.02 12.92
CA ASN A 159 10.77 -4.02 12.38
C ASN A 159 10.27 -2.62 12.03
N ARG A 160 11.08 -1.85 11.30
CA ARG A 160 10.72 -0.50 10.86
C ARG A 160 11.49 -0.09 9.61
N PHE A 161 10.99 0.93 8.94
CA PHE A 161 11.67 1.57 7.82
C PHE A 161 12.66 2.61 8.31
N GLU A 162 13.79 2.72 7.61
CA GLU A 162 14.85 3.68 7.93
C GLU A 162 15.54 4.16 6.65
N ALA A 163 16.16 5.33 6.73
CA ALA A 163 16.94 5.89 5.63
C ALA A 163 18.23 5.09 5.36
N ILE A 164 18.68 5.09 4.12
CA ILE A 164 19.98 4.59 3.69
C ILE A 164 20.83 5.72 3.11
#